data_b040c5f7966baf2d04ee90bb167fd22a
#
_entry.id   b040c5f7966baf2d04ee90bb167fd22a
#
_cell.length_a   1.000
_cell.length_b   1.000
_cell.length_c   1.000
_cell.angle_alpha   90.00
_cell.angle_beta   90.00
_cell.angle_gamma   90.00
#
_symmetry.space_group_name_H-M   'P 1'
#
loop_
_entity.id
_entity.type
_entity.pdbx_description
1 polymer ?
#
loop_
_entity_poly.entity_id
_entity_poly.type
_entity_poly.pdbx_seq_one_letter_code
_entity_poly.pdbx_strand_id
1 'polypeptide(L)'
;VGGAASSRDHDHDHGAHDIARFTTLSYQSNCRLAYRKVQAAMETLPPEVFRAKGTLYLADAPNLRFVAQMVGRRVRIDVDRPWGDQSPRTEIVVIGSPGSISGDDLIARFDACITDAIPIMADDAFRRLRERRRTGPAPLPAPSALPTP
;
A
#
# COMPACT_ATOMS: atom_id res chain seq x y z
N VAL A 1 -20.48 -70.74 4.76
CA VAL A 1 -19.60 -70.20 3.75
C VAL A 1 -19.76 -68.69 3.75
N GLY A 2 -18.91 -68.01 4.51
CA GLY A 2 -18.97 -66.58 4.70
C GLY A 2 -17.83 -65.89 3.99
N GLY A 3 -18.14 -64.92 3.12
CA GLY A 3 -17.19 -64.02 2.53
C GLY A 3 -17.15 -62.71 3.30
N ALA A 4 -16.07 -62.45 4.00
CA ALA A 4 -15.84 -61.17 4.64
C ALA A 4 -15.21 -60.20 3.63
N ALA A 5 -15.95 -59.16 3.27
CA ALA A 5 -15.41 -58.03 2.50
C ALA A 5 -14.71 -57.06 3.47
N SER A 6 -13.40 -56.93 3.32
CA SER A 6 -12.57 -55.96 4.03
C SER A 6 -12.74 -54.59 3.38
N SER A 7 -13.44 -53.70 4.08
CA SER A 7 -13.46 -52.27 3.75
C SER A 7 -12.13 -51.64 4.14
N ARG A 8 -11.35 -51.20 3.19
CA ARG A 8 -10.19 -50.34 3.44
C ARG A 8 -10.70 -48.93 3.52
N ASP A 9 -10.83 -48.42 4.73
CA ASP A 9 -10.97 -46.98 4.97
C ASP A 9 -9.66 -46.31 4.52
N HIS A 10 -9.76 -45.55 3.47
CA HIS A 10 -8.72 -44.57 3.11
C HIS A 10 -9.02 -43.30 3.89
N ASP A 11 -8.41 -43.22 5.07
CA ASP A 11 -8.27 -41.95 5.79
C ASP A 11 -7.46 -41.02 4.91
N HIS A 12 -8.15 -40.15 4.17
CA HIS A 12 -7.55 -38.98 3.57
C HIS A 12 -7.41 -37.93 4.69
N ASP A 13 -6.28 -37.98 5.37
CA ASP A 13 -5.78 -36.87 6.19
C ASP A 13 -5.61 -35.64 5.27
N HIS A 14 -6.67 -34.88 5.17
CA HIS A 14 -6.62 -33.51 4.62
C HIS A 14 -5.85 -32.68 5.61
N GLY A 15 -4.52 -32.68 5.43
CA GLY A 15 -3.63 -31.74 6.12
C GLY A 15 -4.27 -30.35 6.08
N ALA A 16 -4.61 -29.84 7.24
CA ALA A 16 -5.10 -28.48 7.41
C ALA A 16 -4.05 -27.55 6.81
N HIS A 17 -4.27 -27.12 5.57
CA HIS A 17 -3.51 -26.04 5.00
C HIS A 17 -3.71 -24.84 5.92
N ASP A 18 -2.66 -24.48 6.61
CA ASP A 18 -2.60 -23.31 7.46
C ASP A 18 -2.83 -22.09 6.55
N ILE A 19 -4.10 -21.75 6.39
CA ILE A 19 -4.50 -20.59 5.60
C ILE A 19 -3.95 -19.39 6.36
N ALA A 20 -2.86 -18.83 5.86
CA ALA A 20 -2.24 -17.63 6.41
C ALA A 20 -3.33 -16.59 6.67
N ARG A 21 -3.66 -16.39 7.94
CA ARG A 21 -4.69 -15.43 8.33
C ARG A 21 -4.09 -14.04 8.20
N PHE A 22 -4.72 -13.21 7.38
CA PHE A 22 -4.41 -11.79 7.27
C PHE A 22 -5.46 -10.97 7.99
N THR A 23 -5.02 -9.89 8.59
CA THR A 23 -5.91 -8.85 9.13
C THR A 23 -5.85 -7.65 8.21
N THR A 24 -7.02 -7.08 7.93
CA THR A 24 -7.17 -5.86 7.15
C THR A 24 -7.72 -4.77 8.07
N LEU A 25 -7.04 -3.65 8.12
CA LEU A 25 -7.48 -2.45 8.83
C LEU A 25 -7.55 -1.28 7.86
N SER A 26 -8.41 -0.32 8.15
CA SER A 26 -8.53 0.91 7.35
C SER A 26 -8.45 2.16 8.22
N TYR A 27 -7.86 3.19 7.64
CA TYR A 27 -7.82 4.54 8.18
C TYR A 27 -8.53 5.50 7.21
N GLN A 28 -9.32 6.41 7.74
CA GLN A 28 -9.99 7.45 6.97
C GLN A 28 -9.92 8.79 7.69
N SER A 29 -9.70 9.86 6.94
CA SER A 29 -9.68 11.23 7.47
C SER A 29 -10.03 12.25 6.39
N ASN A 30 -10.81 13.25 6.75
CA ASN A 30 -11.07 14.42 5.89
C ASN A 30 -10.08 15.57 6.14
N CYS A 31 -9.17 15.39 7.10
CA CYS A 31 -8.13 16.37 7.41
C CYS A 31 -6.94 16.22 6.45
N ARG A 32 -6.23 17.33 6.25
CA ARG A 32 -4.99 17.35 5.46
C ARG A 32 -3.86 16.72 6.24
N LEU A 33 -3.09 15.87 5.58
CA LEU A 33 -1.91 15.23 6.14
C LEU A 33 -0.63 15.85 5.55
N ALA A 34 0.43 15.92 6.34
CA ALA A 34 1.74 16.34 5.87
C ALA A 34 2.44 15.19 5.13
N TYR A 35 2.89 15.42 3.89
CA TYR A 35 3.55 14.42 3.04
C TYR A 35 4.66 13.65 3.77
N ARG A 36 5.62 14.38 4.35
CA ARG A 36 6.76 13.77 5.03
C ARG A 36 6.38 12.94 6.24
N LYS A 37 5.37 13.38 7.00
CA LYS A 37 4.88 12.61 8.15
C LYS A 37 4.20 11.31 7.71
N VAL A 38 3.37 11.35 6.65
CA VAL A 38 2.73 10.15 6.11
C VAL A 38 3.76 9.18 5.57
N GLN A 39 4.76 9.66 4.84
CA GLN A 39 5.84 8.83 4.35
C GLN A 39 6.55 8.10 5.51
N ALA A 40 6.98 8.84 6.54
CA ALA A 40 7.62 8.27 7.71
C ALA A 40 6.70 7.31 8.48
N ALA A 41 5.41 7.64 8.62
CA ALA A 41 4.42 6.78 9.27
C ALA A 41 4.26 5.44 8.54
N MET A 42 4.28 5.43 7.22
CA MET A 42 4.21 4.21 6.42
C MET A 42 5.52 3.42 6.47
N GLU A 43 6.68 4.07 6.38
CA GLU A 43 8.00 3.43 6.46
C GLU A 43 8.27 2.76 7.80
N THR A 44 7.64 3.26 8.88
CA THR A 44 7.79 2.76 10.25
C THR A 44 6.64 1.85 10.70
N LEU A 45 5.77 1.40 9.80
CA LEU A 45 4.79 0.37 10.13
C LEU A 45 5.49 -0.92 10.59
N PRO A 46 4.87 -1.71 11.49
CA PRO A 46 5.42 -2.99 11.93
C PRO A 46 5.81 -3.88 10.76
N PRO A 47 6.89 -4.67 10.85
CA PRO A 47 7.35 -5.53 9.76
C PRO A 47 6.34 -6.60 9.35
N GLU A 48 5.42 -6.95 10.25
CA GLU A 48 4.31 -7.89 10.01
C GLU A 48 3.18 -7.27 9.19
N VAL A 49 3.24 -5.97 8.91
CA VAL A 49 2.37 -5.29 7.94
C VAL A 49 3.01 -5.44 6.56
N PHE A 50 2.37 -6.21 5.70
CA PHE A 50 2.95 -6.59 4.40
C PHE A 50 2.62 -5.60 3.29
N ARG A 51 1.42 -4.98 3.37
CA ARG A 51 0.91 -4.06 2.36
C ARG A 51 0.13 -2.92 2.97
N ALA A 52 0.26 -1.77 2.38
CA ALA A 52 -0.67 -0.66 2.57
C ALA A 52 -0.94 -0.02 1.21
N LYS A 53 -2.17 0.40 0.99
CA LYS A 53 -2.55 1.14 -0.22
C LYS A 53 -3.68 2.10 0.12
N GLY A 54 -3.64 3.27 -0.51
CA GLY A 54 -4.72 4.22 -0.32
C GLY A 54 -4.54 5.52 -1.08
N THR A 55 -5.53 6.38 -0.92
CA THR A 55 -5.50 7.75 -1.40
C THR A 55 -5.17 8.69 -0.26
N LEU A 56 -4.45 9.76 -0.56
CA LEU A 56 -4.03 10.74 0.42
C LEU A 56 -4.52 12.14 0.03
N TYR A 57 -5.04 12.85 1.03
CA TYR A 57 -5.30 14.28 0.99
C TYR A 57 -4.17 15.01 1.70
N LEU A 58 -3.26 15.62 0.94
CA LEU A 58 -2.04 16.21 1.46
C LEU A 58 -2.14 17.74 1.51
N ALA A 59 -1.63 18.32 2.60
CA ALA A 59 -1.54 19.76 2.76
C ALA A 59 -0.56 20.39 1.76
N ASP A 60 0.43 19.61 1.34
CA ASP A 60 1.47 20.03 0.40
C ASP A 60 0.92 20.35 -1.01
N ALA A 61 -0.17 19.71 -1.42
CA ALA A 61 -0.88 20.00 -2.65
C ALA A 61 -2.36 19.62 -2.52
N PRO A 62 -3.16 20.43 -1.85
CA PRO A 62 -4.52 20.08 -1.45
C PRO A 62 -5.48 19.87 -2.63
N ASN A 63 -5.16 20.40 -3.81
CA ASN A 63 -5.96 20.24 -5.01
C ASN A 63 -5.71 18.91 -5.74
N LEU A 64 -4.67 18.17 -5.33
CA LEU A 64 -4.27 16.92 -5.96
C LEU A 64 -4.55 15.72 -5.06
N ARG A 65 -5.05 14.67 -5.65
CA ARG A 65 -5.14 13.36 -5.03
C ARG A 65 -3.82 12.62 -5.20
N PHE A 66 -3.32 12.06 -4.11
CA PHE A 66 -2.14 11.19 -4.14
C PHE A 66 -2.55 9.75 -3.91
N VAL A 67 -1.75 8.83 -4.42
CA VAL A 67 -1.87 7.39 -4.13
C VAL A 67 -0.61 6.95 -3.41
N ALA A 68 -0.80 6.34 -2.25
CA ALA A 68 0.25 5.69 -1.50
C ALA A 68 0.18 4.18 -1.70
N GLN A 69 1.34 3.55 -1.82
CA GLN A 69 1.48 2.11 -1.87
C GLN A 69 2.70 1.69 -1.05
N MET A 70 2.54 0.62 -0.27
CA MET A 70 3.63 -0.03 0.43
C MET A 70 3.59 -1.54 0.14
N VAL A 71 4.72 -2.09 -0.21
CA VAL A 71 4.94 -3.54 -0.35
C VAL A 71 6.22 -3.89 0.41
N GLY A 72 6.07 -4.69 1.45
CA GLY A 72 7.15 -4.90 2.41
C GLY A 72 7.60 -3.56 3.02
N ARG A 73 8.85 -3.18 2.80
CA ARG A 73 9.42 -1.92 3.33
C ARG A 73 9.48 -0.79 2.29
N ARG A 74 8.99 -1.03 1.08
CA ARG A 74 9.05 -0.03 0.01
C ARG A 74 7.77 0.78 -0.01
N VAL A 75 7.89 2.06 0.28
CA VAL A 75 6.82 3.05 0.21
C VAL A 75 6.96 3.87 -1.06
N ARG A 76 5.84 4.07 -1.77
CA ARG A 76 5.71 5.00 -2.89
C ARG A 76 4.50 5.87 -2.67
N ILE A 77 4.67 7.16 -2.91
CA ILE A 77 3.58 8.14 -2.90
C ILE A 77 3.69 8.92 -4.20
N ASP A 78 2.69 8.79 -5.04
CA ASP A 78 2.67 9.41 -6.36
C ASP A 78 1.42 10.31 -6.50
N VAL A 79 1.54 11.37 -7.31
CA VAL A 79 0.37 12.15 -7.72
C VAL A 79 -0.49 11.29 -8.63
N ASP A 80 -1.78 11.21 -8.35
CA ASP A 80 -2.73 10.52 -9.21
C ASP A 80 -3.42 11.50 -10.18
N ARG A 81 -4.29 12.36 -9.66
CA ARG A 81 -5.08 13.32 -10.45
C ARG A 81 -5.59 14.45 -9.57
N PRO A 82 -6.12 15.55 -10.13
CA PRO A 82 -6.89 16.50 -9.35
C PRO A 82 -8.13 15.84 -8.71
N TRP A 83 -8.57 16.36 -7.57
CA TRP A 83 -9.81 15.87 -6.93
C TRP A 83 -11.05 16.10 -7.80
N GLY A 84 -11.08 17.17 -8.61
CA GLY A 84 -12.26 17.55 -9.37
C GLY A 84 -13.44 17.82 -8.44
N ASP A 85 -14.58 17.20 -8.73
CA ASP A 85 -15.81 17.31 -7.94
C ASP A 85 -15.84 16.38 -6.70
N GLN A 86 -14.79 15.58 -6.50
CA GLN A 86 -14.70 14.68 -5.35
C GLN A 86 -14.24 15.44 -4.11
N SER A 87 -14.89 15.19 -2.97
CA SER A 87 -14.44 15.71 -1.68
C SER A 87 -13.08 15.10 -1.31
N PRO A 88 -12.05 15.95 -1.05
CA PRO A 88 -10.74 15.46 -0.67
C PRO A 88 -10.79 14.67 0.64
N ARG A 89 -10.17 13.48 0.66
CA ARG A 89 -10.05 12.66 1.86
C ARG A 89 -8.92 11.66 1.75
N THR A 90 -8.39 11.27 2.88
CA THR A 90 -7.44 10.15 2.99
C THR A 90 -8.19 8.87 3.30
N GLU A 91 -7.86 7.81 2.57
CA GLU A 91 -8.33 6.45 2.81
C GLU A 91 -7.14 5.50 2.62
N ILE A 92 -6.74 4.81 3.67
CA ILE A 92 -5.61 3.86 3.64
C ILE A 92 -6.10 2.52 4.14
N VAL A 93 -5.81 1.46 3.41
CA VAL A 93 -6.02 0.07 3.81
C VAL A 93 -4.67 -0.57 4.07
N VAL A 94 -4.57 -1.25 5.21
CA VAL A 94 -3.37 -1.93 5.69
C VAL A 94 -3.66 -3.41 5.82
N ILE A 95 -2.76 -4.26 5.36
CA ILE A 95 -2.86 -5.71 5.41
C ILE A 95 -1.61 -6.26 6.09
N GLY A 96 -1.81 -7.04 7.14
CA GLY A 96 -0.73 -7.66 7.91
C GLY A 96 -1.13 -8.94 8.60
N SER A 97 -0.24 -9.49 9.40
CA SER A 97 -0.54 -10.61 10.30
C SER A 97 -1.53 -10.19 11.38
N PRO A 98 -2.35 -11.13 11.90
CA PRO A 98 -3.22 -10.85 13.04
C PRO A 98 -2.42 -10.28 14.21
N GLY A 99 -2.91 -9.16 14.79
CA GLY A 99 -2.25 -8.51 15.92
C GLY A 99 -0.99 -7.71 15.59
N SER A 100 -0.60 -7.58 14.32
CA SER A 100 0.56 -6.79 13.89
C SER A 100 0.43 -5.31 14.23
N ILE A 101 -0.77 -4.78 14.18
CA ILE A 101 -1.11 -3.42 14.57
C ILE A 101 -2.58 -3.38 15.01
N SER A 102 -2.89 -2.62 16.04
CA SER A 102 -4.28 -2.39 16.44
C SER A 102 -4.93 -1.28 15.60
N GLY A 103 -6.25 -1.23 15.58
CA GLY A 103 -6.99 -0.13 14.93
C GLY A 103 -6.65 1.22 15.56
N ASP A 104 -6.54 1.28 16.89
CA ASP A 104 -6.22 2.50 17.62
C ASP A 104 -4.81 2.98 17.33
N ASP A 105 -3.82 2.08 17.26
CA ASP A 105 -2.45 2.41 16.90
C ASP A 105 -2.35 2.93 15.45
N LEU A 106 -3.13 2.33 14.54
CA LEU A 106 -3.18 2.79 13.15
C LEU A 106 -3.75 4.20 13.07
N ILE A 107 -4.87 4.46 13.76
CA ILE A 107 -5.51 5.77 13.82
C ILE A 107 -4.55 6.79 14.43
N ALA A 108 -3.99 6.52 15.61
CA ALA A 108 -3.08 7.43 16.28
C ALA A 108 -1.86 7.78 15.41
N ARG A 109 -1.33 6.81 14.68
CA ARG A 109 -0.17 6.97 13.78
C ARG A 109 -0.47 7.94 12.65
N PHE A 110 -1.60 7.80 11.99
CA PHE A 110 -1.95 8.68 10.86
C PHE A 110 -2.57 10.01 11.31
N ASP A 111 -3.26 10.06 12.44
CA ASP A 111 -3.72 11.31 13.04
C ASP A 111 -2.57 12.23 13.44
N ALA A 112 -1.44 11.66 13.87
CA ALA A 112 -0.22 12.43 14.11
C ALA A 112 0.37 13.09 12.84
N CYS A 113 -0.09 12.68 11.67
CA CYS A 113 0.28 13.29 10.39
C CYS A 113 -0.57 14.49 10.02
N ILE A 114 -1.71 14.70 10.70
CA ILE A 114 -2.61 15.82 10.43
C ILE A 114 -1.87 17.15 10.62
N THR A 115 -2.14 18.09 9.73
CA THR A 115 -1.55 19.41 9.79
C THR A 115 -2.46 20.47 9.14
N ASP A 116 -2.60 21.62 9.79
CA ASP A 116 -3.20 22.81 9.21
C ASP A 116 -2.16 23.72 8.56
N ALA A 117 -0.88 23.48 8.84
CA ALA A 117 0.21 24.19 8.20
C ALA A 117 0.23 23.86 6.70
N ILE A 118 0.28 24.90 5.87
CA ILE A 118 0.63 24.77 4.46
C ILE A 118 2.15 24.65 4.41
N PRO A 119 2.73 23.45 4.24
CA PRO A 119 4.17 23.34 4.11
C PRO A 119 4.56 24.10 2.85
N ILE A 120 5.49 25.01 2.96
CA ILE A 120 6.17 25.58 1.80
C ILE A 120 7.04 24.45 1.25
N MET A 121 6.45 23.55 0.49
CA MET A 121 7.23 22.65 -0.33
C MET A 121 7.85 23.51 -1.41
N ALA A 122 9.16 23.53 -1.44
CA ALA A 122 9.87 24.13 -2.57
C ALA A 122 9.30 23.49 -3.84
N ASP A 123 8.88 24.32 -4.78
CA ASP A 123 8.25 23.99 -6.07
C ASP A 123 8.98 22.85 -6.83
N ASP A 124 10.26 22.66 -6.52
CA ASP A 124 11.13 21.63 -7.03
C ASP A 124 10.73 20.19 -6.65
N ALA A 125 10.20 19.95 -5.46
CA ALA A 125 9.83 18.60 -5.04
C ALA A 125 8.59 18.10 -5.79
N PHE A 126 7.61 19.00 -6.00
CA PHE A 126 6.43 18.72 -6.81
C PHE A 126 6.75 18.62 -8.29
N ARG A 127 7.69 19.42 -8.78
CA ARG A 127 8.18 19.34 -10.15
C ARG A 127 8.80 17.97 -10.41
N ARG A 128 9.66 17.49 -9.52
CA ARG A 128 10.31 16.15 -9.63
C ARG A 128 9.30 15.00 -9.58
N LEU A 129 8.24 15.10 -8.77
CA LEU A 129 7.16 14.12 -8.74
C LEU A 129 6.35 14.10 -10.04
N ARG A 130 6.11 15.27 -10.66
CA ARG A 130 5.45 15.40 -11.96
C ARG A 130 6.34 14.89 -13.10
N GLU A 131 7.63 15.17 -13.05
CA GLU A 131 8.60 14.76 -14.09
C GLU A 131 8.80 13.24 -14.10
N ARG A 132 8.83 12.58 -12.94
CA ARG A 132 8.89 11.11 -12.86
C ARG A 132 7.73 10.42 -13.55
N ARG A 133 6.59 11.06 -13.68
CA ARG A 133 5.42 10.52 -14.37
C ARG A 133 5.48 10.70 -15.90
N ARG A 134 6.21 11.71 -16.37
CA ARG A 134 6.37 11.98 -17.82
C ARG A 134 7.46 11.10 -18.44
N THR A 135 8.44 10.71 -17.66
CA THR A 135 9.46 9.71 -18.05
C THR A 135 8.96 8.35 -17.54
N GLY A 136 8.12 7.68 -18.34
CA GLY A 136 7.85 6.26 -18.15
C GLY A 136 9.15 5.46 -18.10
N PRO A 137 9.14 4.19 -17.62
CA PRO A 137 10.33 3.37 -17.62
C PRO A 137 10.93 3.39 -19.02
N ALA A 138 12.26 3.64 -19.10
CA ALA A 138 12.97 3.64 -20.37
C ALA A 138 12.63 2.36 -21.15
N PRO A 139 12.36 2.45 -22.47
CA PRO A 139 12.10 1.25 -23.26
C PRO A 139 13.29 0.31 -23.10
N LEU A 140 13.00 -0.97 -22.88
CA LEU A 140 14.01 -2.01 -22.82
C LEU A 140 14.86 -1.96 -24.09
N PRO A 141 16.19 -2.05 -24.01
CA PRO A 141 17.02 -2.12 -25.19
C PRO A 141 16.57 -3.29 -26.07
N ALA A 142 16.43 -3.02 -27.36
CA ALA A 142 16.09 -4.06 -28.32
C ALA A 142 17.10 -5.20 -28.24
N PRO A 143 16.65 -6.48 -28.35
CA PRO A 143 17.58 -7.61 -28.35
C PRO A 143 18.54 -7.44 -29.53
N SER A 144 19.84 -7.42 -29.23
CA SER A 144 20.91 -7.40 -30.23
C SER A 144 20.69 -8.58 -31.20
N ALA A 145 20.56 -8.26 -32.48
CA ALA A 145 20.50 -9.27 -33.52
C ALA A 145 21.77 -10.13 -33.44
N LEU A 146 21.61 -11.43 -33.28
CA LEU A 146 22.68 -12.41 -33.38
C LEU A 146 23.24 -12.37 -34.79
N PRO A 147 24.58 -12.40 -34.96
CA PRO A 147 25.17 -12.53 -36.29
C PRO A 147 24.81 -13.92 -36.84
N THR A 148 24.19 -13.95 -38.00
CA THR A 148 24.00 -15.15 -38.79
C THR A 148 25.34 -15.68 -39.33
N PRO A 149 25.53 -17.01 -39.36
CA PRO A 149 26.75 -17.63 -39.86
C PRO A 149 26.92 -17.48 -41.37
#